data_c4a726cc0d5b754276efcf28ebd04eb7
#
_entry.id   c4a726cc0d5b754276efcf28ebd04eb7
#
_cell.length_a   1.000
_cell.length_b   1.000
_cell.length_c   1.000
_cell.angle_alpha   90.00
_cell.angle_beta   90.00
_cell.angle_gamma   90.00
#
_symmetry.space_group_name_H-M   'P 1'
#
loop_
_entity.id
_entity.type
_entity.pdbx_description
1 polymer ?
#
loop_
_entity_poly.entity_id
_entity_poly.type
_entity_poly.pdbx_seq_one_letter_code
_entity_poly.pdbx_strand_id
1 'polypeptide(L)'
;MMVLGLVMALLSPQVDGQDPAAASTDEVAKKPPFDEQALREALKISGLQFTDAELAQLLPAALDRIGDYAALRSRSIENAVPPASQFRPLEGSPTVTAEQLPAADPLPDAIRPDDLQELLWAQIPQLASLIKTKQVSCLELTELFLARLKEVDPILHCVISYTEQRARDRALLLDAEIAAGKWRGPLHGIPYGVKDLCAVKGTVTSWGAMPYKDQVIDTDATVVQKLDAAGAILVAKTTLGALAMGDVWYGGKTLSPWNIERGSSGSSAGSAAAVGAGALPFAIGSETLGSIVSPSTRCGNSSLRPTFGRVSRHGAMALSWSMDKLGPICRSLQDTALVLDAIRGSDGLDLDCVDRPFEAPGSTSIEGWKIGYSPEAFERSSEHGSVLEEMKNLGAELVEIELPDYPVWPMMVILFAESACAFDELTRTDADDELVEQGPQAWPNSFRAARLIPAVEYIRAQRLRTLLMRDTARSLSGVDAYIAPAGNFRSLGITNLTGHPSLVAPCGFGDNRMPRAITFIGHPYDEARLIAIGDAWQRVTDYHQKRPSLEAYIQKEGR
;
A
#
# COMPACT_ATOMS: atom_id res chain seq x y z
N MET A 1 13.94 7.55 -4.63
CA MET A 1 14.06 7.67 -6.11
C MET A 1 12.94 6.97 -6.90
N MET A 2 12.16 6.05 -6.35
CA MET A 2 11.17 5.31 -7.16
C MET A 2 9.71 5.74 -6.99
N VAL A 3 9.26 6.25 -5.89
CA VAL A 3 7.88 6.75 -5.79
C VAL A 3 7.75 8.16 -6.39
N LEU A 4 8.68 9.07 -6.10
CA LEU A 4 8.73 10.38 -6.76
C LEU A 4 9.36 10.32 -8.16
N GLY A 5 10.40 9.53 -8.37
CA GLY A 5 11.03 9.37 -9.69
C GLY A 5 10.15 8.65 -10.73
N LEU A 6 9.28 7.72 -10.28
CA LEU A 6 8.33 7.05 -11.19
C LEU A 6 7.22 8.01 -11.64
N VAL A 7 6.81 8.93 -10.77
CA VAL A 7 5.83 9.97 -11.10
C VAL A 7 6.38 10.94 -12.13
N MET A 8 7.67 11.30 -12.07
CA MET A 8 8.29 12.14 -13.10
C MET A 8 8.60 11.38 -14.41
N ALA A 9 8.96 10.10 -14.35
CA ALA A 9 9.22 9.29 -15.55
C ALA A 9 7.94 8.94 -16.33
N LEU A 10 6.76 8.95 -15.68
CA LEU A 10 5.47 8.70 -16.35
C LEU A 10 4.83 9.96 -16.95
N LEU A 11 5.36 11.15 -16.65
CA LEU A 11 4.86 12.43 -17.18
C LEU A 11 5.69 13.02 -18.32
N SER A 12 6.74 12.35 -18.77
CA SER A 12 7.47 12.75 -19.98
C SER A 12 6.80 12.11 -21.20
N PRO A 13 6.16 12.87 -22.12
CA PRO A 13 5.73 12.34 -23.39
C PRO A 13 6.99 12.01 -24.21
N GLN A 14 7.12 10.75 -24.65
CA GLN A 14 8.00 10.43 -25.76
C GLN A 14 7.38 11.07 -27.01
N VAL A 15 7.93 12.18 -27.42
CA VAL A 15 7.66 12.78 -28.73
C VAL A 15 8.62 12.10 -29.71
N ASP A 16 8.06 11.30 -30.61
CA ASP A 16 8.74 10.82 -31.79
C ASP A 16 9.21 11.99 -32.65
N GLY A 17 10.43 11.86 -33.17
CA GLY A 17 11.14 12.89 -33.86
C GLY A 17 10.41 13.46 -35.09
N GLN A 18 10.13 14.72 -35.03
CA GLN A 18 10.13 15.60 -36.19
C GLN A 18 10.89 16.88 -35.82
N ASP A 19 11.94 17.12 -36.58
CA ASP A 19 12.75 18.33 -36.53
C ASP A 19 11.87 19.57 -36.84
N PRO A 20 11.76 20.54 -35.92
CA PRO A 20 11.28 21.86 -36.31
C PRO A 20 12.46 22.83 -36.38
N ALA A 21 12.56 23.46 -37.52
CA ALA A 21 13.45 24.57 -37.79
C ALA A 21 13.50 25.57 -36.62
N ALA A 22 14.71 26.05 -36.38
CA ALA A 22 15.06 27.06 -35.40
C ALA A 22 14.10 28.25 -35.36
N ALA A 23 13.37 28.35 -34.26
CA ALA A 23 12.83 29.62 -33.80
C ALA A 23 13.58 29.96 -32.51
N SER A 24 14.52 30.90 -32.61
CA SER A 24 15.16 31.52 -31.49
C SER A 24 14.13 32.38 -30.75
N THR A 25 13.61 31.85 -29.65
CA THR A 25 13.00 32.69 -28.62
C THR A 25 14.00 32.77 -27.48
N ASP A 26 14.60 33.94 -27.31
CA ASP A 26 15.28 34.35 -26.08
C ASP A 26 14.26 34.25 -24.94
N GLU A 27 14.12 33.10 -24.34
CA GLU A 27 13.53 32.96 -23.02
C GLU A 27 14.54 33.55 -22.03
N VAL A 28 14.38 34.86 -21.76
CA VAL A 28 15.06 35.52 -20.65
C VAL A 28 14.69 34.71 -19.41
N ALA A 29 15.60 33.87 -18.93
CA ALA A 29 15.42 33.09 -17.73
C ALA A 29 14.99 34.07 -16.62
N LYS A 30 13.70 34.06 -16.28
CA LYS A 30 13.18 34.92 -15.21
C LYS A 30 13.96 34.60 -13.95
N LYS A 31 14.66 35.60 -13.42
CA LYS A 31 15.39 35.48 -12.16
C LYS A 31 14.44 34.88 -11.12
N PRO A 32 14.85 33.86 -10.37
CA PRO A 32 14.01 33.26 -9.35
C PRO A 32 13.53 34.34 -8.36
N PRO A 33 12.30 34.23 -7.83
CA PRO A 33 11.70 35.25 -6.97
C PRO A 33 12.45 35.47 -5.66
N PHE A 34 13.28 34.53 -5.24
CA PHE A 34 14.20 34.64 -4.10
C PHE A 34 15.40 33.72 -4.31
N ASP A 35 16.46 33.99 -3.57
CA ASP A 35 17.70 33.25 -3.57
C ASP A 35 17.92 32.49 -2.24
N GLU A 36 19.05 31.82 -2.12
CA GLU A 36 19.45 31.05 -0.95
C GLU A 36 19.57 31.91 0.31
N GLN A 37 20.05 33.17 0.16
CA GLN A 37 20.15 34.11 1.28
C GLN A 37 18.76 34.47 1.82
N ALA A 38 17.82 34.79 0.95
CA ALA A 38 16.45 35.09 1.35
C ALA A 38 15.77 33.87 2.01
N LEU A 39 16.02 32.64 1.50
CA LEU A 39 15.54 31.41 2.10
C LEU A 39 16.11 31.19 3.51
N ARG A 40 17.40 31.42 3.70
CA ARG A 40 18.08 31.36 5.01
C ARG A 40 17.45 32.32 6.01
N GLU A 41 17.19 33.55 5.59
CA GLU A 41 16.53 34.54 6.45
C GLU A 41 15.09 34.12 6.80
N ALA A 42 14.33 33.63 5.83
CA ALA A 42 12.97 33.15 6.06
C ALA A 42 12.92 31.96 7.06
N LEU A 43 13.88 31.08 7.00
CA LEU A 43 13.95 29.90 7.89
C LEU A 43 14.28 30.24 9.35
N LYS A 44 14.85 31.44 9.63
CA LYS A 44 15.02 31.93 11.01
C LYS A 44 13.70 31.98 11.80
N ILE A 45 12.58 32.17 11.09
CA ILE A 45 11.24 32.19 11.68
C ILE A 45 10.87 30.83 12.27
N SER A 46 11.38 29.74 11.69
CA SER A 46 11.14 28.36 12.19
C SER A 46 11.97 28.02 13.42
N GLY A 47 12.98 28.85 13.77
CA GLY A 47 13.95 28.56 14.83
C GLY A 47 14.96 27.47 14.46
N LEU A 48 15.02 27.06 13.20
CA LEU A 48 15.92 26.00 12.70
C LEU A 48 17.11 26.62 11.95
N GLN A 49 18.25 25.91 11.98
CA GLN A 49 19.45 26.25 11.22
C GLN A 49 19.75 25.10 10.26
N PHE A 50 20.08 25.44 9.01
CA PHE A 50 20.46 24.50 7.98
C PHE A 50 21.83 24.85 7.43
N THR A 51 22.60 23.84 7.05
CA THR A 51 23.90 23.98 6.39
C THR A 51 23.73 24.52 4.96
N ASP A 52 24.82 25.01 4.36
CA ASP A 52 24.80 25.50 2.97
C ASP A 52 24.39 24.38 2.00
N ALA A 53 24.86 23.14 2.22
CA ALA A 53 24.48 22.01 1.40
C ALA A 53 22.99 21.67 1.48
N GLU A 54 22.38 21.78 2.66
CA GLU A 54 20.94 21.59 2.85
C GLU A 54 20.12 22.71 2.21
N LEU A 55 20.57 23.94 2.32
CA LEU A 55 19.89 25.08 1.67
C LEU A 55 19.97 24.98 0.14
N ALA A 56 21.09 24.55 -0.41
CA ALA A 56 21.22 24.34 -1.86
C ALA A 56 20.27 23.25 -2.38
N GLN A 57 20.00 22.19 -1.57
CA GLN A 57 19.00 21.18 -1.90
C GLN A 57 17.56 21.69 -1.69
N LEU A 58 17.34 22.53 -0.69
CA LEU A 58 16.03 23.05 -0.32
C LEU A 58 15.52 24.10 -1.32
N LEU A 59 16.40 24.93 -1.88
CA LEU A 59 16.03 26.06 -2.73
C LEU A 59 15.15 25.66 -3.94
N PRO A 60 15.50 24.65 -4.74
CA PRO A 60 14.63 24.20 -5.83
C PRO A 60 13.24 23.79 -5.34
N ALA A 61 13.17 23.00 -4.26
CA ALA A 61 11.92 22.57 -3.68
C ALA A 61 11.06 23.74 -3.15
N ALA A 62 11.69 24.76 -2.59
CA ALA A 62 11.01 25.95 -2.13
C ALA A 62 10.43 26.80 -3.30
N LEU A 63 11.16 26.87 -4.42
CA LEU A 63 10.69 27.53 -5.65
C LEU A 63 9.51 26.78 -6.28
N ASP A 64 9.55 25.47 -6.34
CA ASP A 64 8.47 24.64 -6.86
C ASP A 64 7.17 24.83 -6.05
N ARG A 65 7.26 25.00 -4.72
CA ARG A 65 6.09 25.28 -3.87
C ARG A 65 5.32 26.51 -4.27
N ILE A 66 5.95 27.51 -4.87
CA ILE A 66 5.22 28.69 -5.37
C ILE A 66 4.23 28.29 -6.47
N GLY A 67 4.66 27.41 -7.39
CA GLY A 67 3.80 26.86 -8.43
C GLY A 67 2.64 26.02 -7.85
N ASP A 68 2.93 25.17 -6.87
CA ASP A 68 1.92 24.37 -6.16
C ASP A 68 0.88 25.27 -5.48
N TYR A 69 1.32 26.31 -4.77
CA TYR A 69 0.40 27.26 -4.12
C TYR A 69 -0.45 28.02 -5.14
N ALA A 70 0.12 28.40 -6.27
CA ALA A 70 -0.64 29.03 -7.35
C ALA A 70 -1.72 28.09 -7.90
N ALA A 71 -1.40 26.81 -8.10
CA ALA A 71 -2.35 25.79 -8.55
C ALA A 71 -3.47 25.56 -7.52
N LEU A 72 -3.15 25.48 -6.21
CA LEU A 72 -4.15 25.38 -5.15
C LEU A 72 -5.08 26.60 -5.11
N ARG A 73 -4.54 27.82 -5.30
CA ARG A 73 -5.26 29.08 -5.28
C ARG A 73 -6.10 29.33 -6.52
N SER A 74 -5.83 28.64 -7.63
CA SER A 74 -6.58 28.80 -8.87
C SER A 74 -8.06 28.41 -8.74
N ARG A 75 -8.40 27.56 -7.75
CA ARG A 75 -9.78 27.14 -7.48
C ARG A 75 -10.41 28.00 -6.39
N SER A 76 -11.57 28.58 -6.69
CA SER A 76 -12.41 29.21 -5.67
C SER A 76 -13.07 28.12 -4.82
N ILE A 77 -13.10 28.32 -3.51
CA ILE A 77 -13.75 27.43 -2.54
C ILE A 77 -14.69 28.31 -1.70
N GLU A 78 -15.98 27.97 -1.71
CA GLU A 78 -16.97 28.66 -0.89
C GLU A 78 -16.61 28.57 0.59
N ASN A 79 -16.92 29.62 1.35
CA ASN A 79 -16.56 29.68 2.78
C ASN A 79 -17.19 28.54 3.60
N ALA A 80 -18.36 28.06 3.22
CA ALA A 80 -19.07 26.97 3.88
C ALA A 80 -18.43 25.57 3.70
N VAL A 81 -17.42 25.40 2.81
CA VAL A 81 -16.76 24.10 2.58
C VAL A 81 -15.72 23.84 3.68
N PRO A 82 -15.95 22.87 4.60
CA PRO A 82 -15.03 22.57 5.68
C PRO A 82 -13.81 21.78 5.20
N PRO A 83 -12.69 21.78 5.95
CA PRO A 83 -11.61 20.80 5.76
C PRO A 83 -12.08 19.37 5.93
N ALA A 84 -11.50 18.43 5.17
CA ALA A 84 -11.86 17.00 5.28
C ALA A 84 -11.38 16.37 6.60
N SER A 85 -10.32 16.87 7.18
CA SER A 85 -9.82 16.44 8.50
C SER A 85 -10.42 17.29 9.62
N GLN A 86 -11.69 17.09 9.91
CA GLN A 86 -12.35 17.66 11.07
C GLN A 86 -12.62 16.59 12.11
N PHE A 87 -12.49 16.96 13.40
CA PHE A 87 -13.03 16.12 14.47
C PHE A 87 -14.54 15.93 14.22
N ARG A 88 -14.95 14.71 13.95
CA ARG A 88 -16.37 14.34 13.85
C ARG A 88 -16.71 13.47 15.04
N PRO A 89 -17.67 13.89 15.90
CA PRO A 89 -18.26 12.97 16.86
C PRO A 89 -18.83 11.78 16.07
N LEU A 90 -18.65 10.57 16.55
CA LEU A 90 -19.08 9.33 15.90
C LEU A 90 -20.62 9.18 15.79
N GLU A 91 -21.38 10.15 16.27
CA GLU A 91 -22.84 10.17 16.22
C GLU A 91 -23.34 10.43 14.79
N GLY A 92 -24.11 9.50 14.25
CA GLY A 92 -24.90 9.71 13.03
C GLY A 92 -24.25 9.24 11.73
N SER A 93 -23.25 8.37 11.77
CA SER A 93 -22.76 7.72 10.53
C SER A 93 -23.88 6.91 9.87
N PRO A 94 -24.20 7.13 8.57
CA PRO A 94 -25.25 6.36 7.91
C PRO A 94 -24.91 4.87 7.96
N THR A 95 -25.90 4.05 8.29
CA THR A 95 -25.77 2.60 8.22
C THR A 95 -25.65 2.23 6.74
N VAL A 96 -24.52 1.66 6.34
CA VAL A 96 -24.42 1.03 5.02
C VAL A 96 -25.28 -0.21 5.09
N THR A 97 -26.39 -0.23 4.36
CA THR A 97 -27.15 -1.46 4.12
C THR A 97 -26.33 -2.27 3.13
N ALA A 98 -25.61 -3.25 3.61
CA ALA A 98 -24.95 -4.21 2.73
C ALA A 98 -26.01 -4.95 1.94
N GLU A 99 -25.95 -4.84 0.61
CA GLU A 99 -26.65 -5.79 -0.23
C GLU A 99 -26.12 -7.19 0.10
N GLN A 100 -27.01 -8.17 0.29
CA GLN A 100 -26.58 -9.50 0.72
C GLN A 100 -25.85 -10.20 -0.43
N LEU A 101 -24.53 -10.17 -0.39
CA LEU A 101 -23.69 -11.04 -1.23
C LEU A 101 -23.78 -12.48 -0.70
N PRO A 102 -23.53 -13.50 -1.54
CA PRO A 102 -23.36 -14.86 -1.06
C PRO A 102 -22.32 -14.92 0.06
N ALA A 103 -22.61 -15.68 1.11
CA ALA A 103 -21.65 -15.95 2.18
C ALA A 103 -20.38 -16.61 1.61
N ALA A 104 -19.26 -16.48 2.32
CA ALA A 104 -17.99 -17.10 1.94
C ALA A 104 -18.17 -18.59 1.60
N ASP A 105 -17.50 -19.01 0.54
CA ASP A 105 -17.50 -20.40 0.13
C ASP A 105 -16.97 -21.29 1.28
N PRO A 106 -17.49 -22.54 1.41
CA PRO A 106 -16.92 -23.49 2.36
C PRO A 106 -15.45 -23.76 2.02
N LEU A 107 -14.68 -24.14 3.05
CA LEU A 107 -13.28 -24.55 2.81
C LEU A 107 -13.26 -25.71 1.79
N PRO A 108 -12.34 -25.69 0.81
CA PRO A 108 -12.24 -26.75 -0.18
C PRO A 108 -11.79 -28.08 0.46
N ASP A 109 -12.14 -29.19 -0.15
CA ASP A 109 -11.60 -30.50 0.21
C ASP A 109 -10.14 -30.59 -0.26
N ALA A 110 -9.22 -30.15 0.60
CA ALA A 110 -7.80 -30.20 0.31
C ALA A 110 -7.19 -31.53 0.77
N ILE A 111 -6.27 -32.06 -0.02
CA ILE A 111 -5.50 -33.28 0.27
C ILE A 111 -4.03 -32.86 0.45
N ARG A 112 -3.38 -33.39 1.50
CA ARG A 112 -1.96 -33.21 1.74
C ARG A 112 -1.15 -33.67 0.52
N PRO A 113 -0.32 -32.83 -0.09
CA PRO A 113 0.54 -33.25 -1.19
C PRO A 113 1.71 -34.13 -0.67
N ASP A 114 2.26 -34.95 -1.55
CA ASP A 114 3.45 -35.75 -1.24
C ASP A 114 4.66 -34.83 -1.02
N ASP A 115 4.82 -33.77 -1.82
CA ASP A 115 5.82 -32.73 -1.65
C ASP A 115 5.20 -31.52 -0.95
N LEU A 116 5.58 -31.29 0.31
CA LEU A 116 5.09 -30.15 1.08
C LEU A 116 5.48 -28.78 0.48
N GLN A 117 6.49 -28.71 -0.39
CA GLN A 117 6.86 -27.46 -1.07
C GLN A 117 5.73 -26.91 -1.95
N GLU A 118 4.80 -27.74 -2.39
CA GLU A 118 3.61 -27.30 -3.13
C GLU A 118 2.72 -26.38 -2.27
N LEU A 119 2.72 -26.56 -0.94
CA LEU A 119 1.94 -25.74 0.00
C LEU A 119 2.43 -24.27 0.06
N LEU A 120 3.68 -24.01 -0.31
CA LEU A 120 4.20 -22.63 -0.42
C LEU A 120 3.37 -21.77 -1.37
N TRP A 121 2.66 -22.41 -2.29
CA TRP A 121 1.85 -21.75 -3.32
C TRP A 121 0.34 -21.94 -3.11
N ALA A 122 -0.07 -22.65 -2.08
CA ALA A 122 -1.48 -22.85 -1.76
C ALA A 122 -2.13 -21.53 -1.25
N GLN A 123 -3.42 -21.36 -1.53
CA GLN A 123 -4.22 -20.27 -0.99
C GLN A 123 -4.62 -20.55 0.47
N ILE A 124 -4.96 -19.51 1.22
CA ILE A 124 -5.35 -19.64 2.63
C ILE A 124 -6.47 -20.67 2.86
N PRO A 125 -7.58 -20.72 2.07
CA PRO A 125 -8.61 -21.73 2.28
C PRO A 125 -8.11 -23.17 2.17
N GLN A 126 -7.15 -23.46 1.28
CA GLN A 126 -6.55 -24.80 1.13
C GLN A 126 -5.69 -25.15 2.36
N LEU A 127 -4.83 -24.23 2.79
CA LEU A 127 -4.01 -24.41 3.99
C LEU A 127 -4.89 -24.60 5.25
N ALA A 128 -5.93 -23.79 5.38
CA ALA A 128 -6.90 -23.85 6.46
C ALA A 128 -7.64 -25.21 6.50
N SER A 129 -8.02 -25.74 5.34
CA SER A 129 -8.64 -27.06 5.23
C SER A 129 -7.71 -28.18 5.72
N LEU A 130 -6.45 -28.16 5.30
CA LEU A 130 -5.45 -29.16 5.71
C LEU A 130 -5.19 -29.13 7.23
N ILE A 131 -5.12 -27.95 7.84
CA ILE A 131 -4.97 -27.80 9.29
C ILE A 131 -6.24 -28.30 10.00
N LYS A 132 -7.42 -27.84 9.58
CA LYS A 132 -8.70 -28.22 10.19
C LYS A 132 -8.94 -29.73 10.15
N THR A 133 -8.56 -30.38 9.06
CA THR A 133 -8.67 -31.84 8.88
C THR A 133 -7.48 -32.61 9.47
N LYS A 134 -6.53 -31.91 10.12
CA LYS A 134 -5.33 -32.51 10.78
C LYS A 134 -4.40 -33.24 9.79
N GLN A 135 -4.43 -32.87 8.51
CA GLN A 135 -3.51 -33.41 7.51
C GLN A 135 -2.14 -32.74 7.54
N VAL A 136 -2.10 -31.47 7.99
CA VAL A 136 -0.88 -30.70 8.23
C VAL A 136 -1.03 -30.02 9.59
N SER A 137 0.04 -30.00 10.41
CA SER A 137 0.03 -29.27 11.67
C SER A 137 0.39 -27.80 11.47
N CYS A 138 -0.01 -26.96 12.43
CA CYS A 138 0.41 -25.55 12.46
C CYS A 138 1.93 -25.43 12.52
N LEU A 139 2.60 -26.33 13.27
CA LEU A 139 4.06 -26.34 13.39
C LEU A 139 4.73 -26.74 12.06
N GLU A 140 4.26 -27.80 11.37
CA GLU A 140 4.81 -28.17 10.05
C GLU A 140 4.72 -27.03 9.06
N LEU A 141 3.56 -26.35 9.02
CA LEU A 141 3.36 -25.23 8.11
C LEU A 141 4.25 -24.03 8.48
N THR A 142 4.39 -23.74 9.77
CA THR A 142 5.27 -22.69 10.27
C THR A 142 6.73 -22.92 9.89
N GLU A 143 7.24 -24.14 10.09
CA GLU A 143 8.63 -24.47 9.72
C GLU A 143 8.85 -24.43 8.20
N LEU A 144 7.88 -24.87 7.41
CA LEU A 144 7.94 -24.81 5.95
C LEU A 144 8.13 -23.35 5.47
N PHE A 145 7.30 -22.43 5.95
CA PHE A 145 7.37 -21.03 5.53
C PHE A 145 8.59 -20.31 6.13
N LEU A 146 9.01 -20.63 7.37
CA LEU A 146 10.26 -20.10 7.93
C LEU A 146 11.48 -20.56 7.12
N ALA A 147 11.53 -21.84 6.72
CA ALA A 147 12.61 -22.35 5.87
C ALA A 147 12.66 -21.63 4.53
N ARG A 148 11.51 -21.48 3.85
CA ARG A 148 11.44 -20.77 2.57
C ARG A 148 11.81 -19.30 2.71
N LEU A 149 11.37 -18.63 3.76
CA LEU A 149 11.71 -17.24 4.01
C LEU A 149 13.22 -17.04 4.18
N LYS A 150 13.89 -17.95 4.91
CA LYS A 150 15.35 -17.96 5.08
C LYS A 150 16.13 -18.29 3.79
N GLU A 151 15.54 -19.04 2.87
CA GLU A 151 16.14 -19.30 1.57
C GLU A 151 16.14 -18.05 0.66
N VAL A 152 15.04 -17.29 0.68
CA VAL A 152 14.87 -16.17 -0.25
C VAL A 152 15.38 -14.84 0.31
N ASP A 153 15.44 -14.69 1.63
CA ASP A 153 15.83 -13.42 2.27
C ASP A 153 17.25 -12.95 1.93
N PRO A 154 18.29 -13.81 1.86
CA PRO A 154 19.63 -13.39 1.43
C PRO A 154 19.64 -12.77 0.02
N ILE A 155 18.68 -13.14 -0.84
CA ILE A 155 18.55 -12.65 -2.21
C ILE A 155 17.67 -11.40 -2.25
N LEU A 156 16.54 -11.43 -1.55
CA LEU A 156 15.49 -10.39 -1.67
C LEU A 156 15.61 -9.28 -0.64
N HIS A 157 16.34 -9.48 0.45
CA HIS A 157 16.46 -8.56 1.58
C HIS A 157 15.08 -8.11 2.08
N CYS A 158 14.20 -9.09 2.37
CA CYS A 158 12.79 -8.82 2.67
C CYS A 158 12.42 -8.90 4.16
N VAL A 159 13.37 -9.31 5.04
CA VAL A 159 13.14 -9.47 6.48
C VAL A 159 14.02 -8.50 7.28
N ILE A 160 13.43 -7.82 8.27
CA ILE A 160 14.17 -7.05 9.28
C ILE A 160 14.48 -7.94 10.50
N SER A 161 13.49 -8.69 10.97
CA SER A 161 13.67 -9.61 12.09
C SER A 161 12.73 -10.81 12.01
N TYR A 162 13.24 -11.97 12.40
CA TYR A 162 12.47 -13.19 12.54
C TYR A 162 11.86 -13.30 13.95
N THR A 163 10.65 -13.85 14.05
CA THR A 163 9.97 -14.12 15.32
C THR A 163 9.85 -15.62 15.59
N GLU A 164 10.91 -16.39 15.30
CA GLU A 164 10.90 -17.85 15.24
C GLU A 164 10.38 -18.52 16.51
N GLN A 165 10.91 -18.14 17.68
CA GLN A 165 10.48 -18.77 18.95
C GLN A 165 9.01 -18.48 19.22
N ARG A 166 8.58 -17.21 19.08
CA ARG A 166 7.16 -16.82 19.20
C ARG A 166 6.28 -17.65 18.25
N ALA A 167 6.75 -17.83 17.01
CA ALA A 167 6.01 -18.58 15.99
C ALA A 167 5.87 -20.06 16.35
N ARG A 168 6.94 -20.73 16.80
CA ARG A 168 6.91 -22.14 17.22
C ARG A 168 6.04 -22.34 18.44
N ASP A 169 6.19 -21.52 19.48
CA ASP A 169 5.37 -21.60 20.69
C ASP A 169 3.88 -21.42 20.36
N ARG A 170 3.58 -20.49 19.47
CA ARG A 170 2.22 -20.22 19.00
C ARG A 170 1.67 -21.41 18.20
N ALA A 171 2.46 -21.98 17.29
CA ALA A 171 2.07 -23.13 16.48
C ALA A 171 1.71 -24.34 17.35
N LEU A 172 2.54 -24.66 18.33
CA LEU A 172 2.28 -25.76 19.28
C LEU A 172 0.99 -25.54 20.08
N LEU A 173 0.72 -24.31 20.53
CA LEU A 173 -0.52 -23.98 21.22
C LEU A 173 -1.74 -24.18 20.29
N LEU A 174 -1.66 -23.74 19.06
CA LEU A 174 -2.74 -23.88 18.07
C LEU A 174 -2.96 -25.33 17.66
N ASP A 175 -1.92 -26.14 17.54
CA ASP A 175 -2.03 -27.58 17.32
C ASP A 175 -2.76 -28.28 18.48
N ALA A 176 -2.48 -27.90 19.72
CA ALA A 176 -3.19 -28.38 20.90
C ALA A 176 -4.68 -27.95 20.88
N GLU A 177 -5.01 -26.75 20.42
CA GLU A 177 -6.39 -26.30 20.25
C GLU A 177 -7.13 -27.14 19.21
N ILE A 178 -6.52 -27.43 18.04
CA ILE A 178 -7.09 -28.31 17.01
C ILE A 178 -7.29 -29.73 17.54
N ALA A 179 -6.32 -30.27 18.30
CA ALA A 179 -6.45 -31.58 18.92
C ALA A 179 -7.66 -31.65 19.88
N ALA A 180 -7.91 -30.56 20.61
CA ALA A 180 -9.05 -30.40 21.52
C ALA A 180 -10.37 -30.04 20.79
N GLY A 181 -10.40 -29.98 19.46
CA GLY A 181 -11.59 -29.64 18.67
C GLY A 181 -11.90 -28.14 18.59
N LYS A 182 -10.98 -27.27 19.01
CA LYS A 182 -11.15 -25.83 18.94
C LYS A 182 -10.58 -25.28 17.63
N TRP A 183 -11.43 -24.68 16.82
CA TRP A 183 -11.13 -24.04 15.56
C TRP A 183 -11.43 -22.54 15.65
N ARG A 184 -10.46 -21.66 15.35
CA ARG A 184 -10.62 -20.20 15.45
C ARG A 184 -11.14 -19.56 14.16
N GLY A 185 -11.06 -20.28 13.03
CA GLY A 185 -11.43 -19.76 11.72
C GLY A 185 -10.34 -19.95 10.67
N PRO A 186 -10.52 -19.43 9.45
CA PRO A 186 -9.65 -19.70 8.30
C PRO A 186 -8.16 -19.30 8.50
N LEU A 187 -7.86 -18.42 9.41
CA LEU A 187 -6.48 -17.98 9.71
C LEU A 187 -5.81 -18.81 10.81
N HIS A 188 -6.50 -19.79 11.39
CA HIS A 188 -5.94 -20.65 12.45
C HIS A 188 -4.73 -21.44 11.94
N GLY A 189 -3.55 -21.14 12.47
CA GLY A 189 -2.28 -21.80 12.11
C GLY A 189 -1.62 -21.26 10.83
N ILE A 190 -2.14 -20.21 10.22
CA ILE A 190 -1.59 -19.63 8.99
C ILE A 190 -0.43 -18.69 9.30
N PRO A 191 0.80 -18.94 8.78
CA PRO A 191 1.95 -18.05 8.95
C PRO A 191 1.78 -16.72 8.22
N TYR A 192 2.28 -15.62 8.81
CA TYR A 192 2.26 -14.31 8.16
C TYR A 192 3.46 -13.44 8.54
N GLY A 193 3.68 -12.40 7.74
CA GLY A 193 4.61 -11.33 8.03
C GLY A 193 3.91 -10.00 8.29
N VAL A 194 4.53 -9.13 9.10
CA VAL A 194 4.02 -7.77 9.32
C VAL A 194 5.09 -6.75 8.95
N LYS A 195 4.71 -5.72 8.23
CA LYS A 195 5.60 -4.59 7.90
C LYS A 195 6.17 -3.98 9.19
N ASP A 196 7.46 -3.74 9.24
CA ASP A 196 8.19 -3.32 10.45
C ASP A 196 7.86 -1.90 10.95
N LEU A 197 6.81 -1.27 10.42
CA LEU A 197 6.22 -0.10 11.03
C LEU A 197 5.17 -0.47 12.11
N CYS A 198 4.68 -1.70 12.13
CA CYS A 198 3.77 -2.18 13.18
C CYS A 198 4.57 -2.68 14.38
N ALA A 199 4.26 -2.18 15.56
CA ALA A 199 4.86 -2.64 16.80
C ALA A 199 4.51 -4.11 17.09
N VAL A 200 5.51 -4.86 17.53
CA VAL A 200 5.39 -6.23 18.02
C VAL A 200 6.18 -6.33 19.31
N LYS A 201 5.48 -6.59 20.41
CA LYS A 201 6.06 -6.66 21.74
C LYS A 201 7.25 -7.62 21.82
N GLY A 202 8.34 -7.15 22.42
CA GLY A 202 9.58 -7.92 22.59
C GLY A 202 10.43 -8.03 21.33
N THR A 203 10.12 -7.29 20.26
CA THR A 203 10.93 -7.20 19.05
C THR A 203 11.35 -5.78 18.74
N VAL A 204 12.37 -5.63 17.91
CA VAL A 204 12.72 -4.34 17.33
C VAL A 204 11.60 -3.89 16.39
N THR A 205 11.31 -2.59 16.38
CA THR A 205 10.41 -1.93 15.44
C THR A 205 11.12 -0.71 14.89
N SER A 206 11.88 -0.91 13.80
CA SER A 206 12.89 0.05 13.34
C SER A 206 12.36 1.06 12.32
N TRP A 207 11.14 0.88 11.81
CA TRP A 207 10.57 1.68 10.72
C TRP A 207 11.45 1.74 9.46
N GLY A 208 12.37 0.76 9.30
CA GLY A 208 13.34 0.70 8.22
C GLY A 208 14.41 1.81 8.24
N ALA A 209 14.48 2.61 9.30
CA ALA A 209 15.28 3.81 9.41
C ALA A 209 16.39 3.67 10.45
N MET A 210 17.60 4.10 10.12
CA MET A 210 18.79 3.97 10.97
C MET A 210 18.63 4.59 12.36
N PRO A 211 18.03 5.79 12.52
CA PRO A 211 17.79 6.38 13.85
C PRO A 211 16.95 5.50 14.79
N TYR A 212 16.17 4.60 14.26
CA TYR A 212 15.25 3.73 15.01
C TYR A 212 15.65 2.24 14.96
N LYS A 213 16.84 1.89 14.46
CA LYS A 213 17.26 0.49 14.22
C LYS A 213 17.17 -0.42 15.45
N ASP A 214 17.35 0.15 16.64
CA ASP A 214 17.35 -0.57 17.92
C ASP A 214 16.08 -0.25 18.75
N GLN A 215 15.08 0.43 18.18
CA GLN A 215 13.86 0.83 18.87
C GLN A 215 13.02 -0.39 19.25
N VAL A 216 12.64 -0.49 20.50
CA VAL A 216 11.69 -1.50 21.02
C VAL A 216 10.44 -0.78 21.52
N ILE A 217 9.29 -1.16 21.00
CA ILE A 217 7.98 -0.67 21.43
C ILE A 217 7.28 -1.81 22.19
N ASP A 218 7.06 -1.65 23.49
CA ASP A 218 6.57 -2.71 24.40
C ASP A 218 5.04 -2.91 24.31
N THR A 219 4.53 -2.98 23.07
CA THR A 219 3.13 -3.29 22.78
C THR A 219 3.02 -4.01 21.45
N ASP A 220 1.94 -4.77 21.25
CA ASP A 220 1.55 -5.26 19.94
C ASP A 220 0.59 -4.25 19.29
N ALA A 221 0.82 -3.93 18.02
CA ALA A 221 -0.16 -3.16 17.23
C ALA A 221 -1.50 -3.90 17.17
N THR A 222 -2.60 -3.16 17.12
CA THR A 222 -3.96 -3.76 17.10
C THR A 222 -4.12 -4.79 15.97
N VAL A 223 -3.54 -4.57 14.81
CA VAL A 223 -3.57 -5.52 13.69
C VAL A 223 -2.91 -6.86 14.07
N VAL A 224 -1.82 -6.83 14.84
CA VAL A 224 -1.13 -8.04 15.34
C VAL A 224 -1.98 -8.76 16.37
N GLN A 225 -2.57 -8.02 17.34
CA GLN A 225 -3.46 -8.59 18.36
C GLN A 225 -4.67 -9.29 17.73
N LYS A 226 -5.29 -8.67 16.72
CA LYS A 226 -6.44 -9.24 16.01
C LYS A 226 -6.07 -10.50 15.22
N LEU A 227 -4.92 -10.52 14.56
CA LEU A 227 -4.41 -11.71 13.87
C LEU A 227 -4.05 -12.82 14.85
N ASP A 228 -3.43 -12.51 15.98
CA ASP A 228 -3.20 -13.48 17.06
C ASP A 228 -4.53 -14.06 17.58
N ALA A 229 -5.56 -13.23 17.76
CA ALA A 229 -6.89 -13.70 18.17
C ALA A 229 -7.53 -14.63 17.12
N ALA A 230 -7.35 -14.35 15.83
CA ALA A 230 -7.80 -15.20 14.72
C ALA A 230 -6.97 -16.49 14.59
N GLY A 231 -5.85 -16.62 15.30
CA GLY A 231 -4.98 -17.80 15.27
C GLY A 231 -3.91 -17.76 14.18
N ALA A 232 -3.64 -16.63 13.56
CA ALA A 232 -2.50 -16.48 12.65
C ALA A 232 -1.17 -16.50 13.42
N ILE A 233 -0.09 -16.87 12.74
CA ILE A 233 1.25 -17.07 13.33
C ILE A 233 2.22 -16.07 12.73
N LEU A 234 2.66 -15.08 13.52
CA LEU A 234 3.67 -14.13 13.08
C LEU A 234 5.05 -14.80 13.00
N VAL A 235 5.65 -14.85 11.79
CA VAL A 235 6.96 -15.48 11.57
C VAL A 235 8.07 -14.47 11.34
N ALA A 236 7.75 -13.25 10.87
CA ALA A 236 8.75 -12.23 10.60
C ALA A 236 8.17 -10.81 10.59
N LYS A 237 9.02 -9.84 10.89
CA LYS A 237 8.82 -8.43 10.56
C LYS A 237 9.53 -8.14 9.25
N THR A 238 8.76 -7.70 8.26
CA THR A 238 9.21 -7.50 6.89
C THR A 238 9.74 -6.09 6.65
N THR A 239 10.66 -5.95 5.71
CA THR A 239 11.30 -4.68 5.39
C THR A 239 10.32 -3.65 4.84
N LEU A 240 10.70 -2.40 5.01
CA LEU A 240 10.05 -1.26 4.38
C LEU A 240 11.11 -0.22 4.02
N GLY A 241 10.88 0.56 2.98
CA GLY A 241 11.73 1.73 2.76
C GLY A 241 11.66 2.67 3.96
N ALA A 242 12.79 3.26 4.32
CA ALA A 242 12.94 4.06 5.52
C ALA A 242 11.78 5.06 5.70
N LEU A 243 11.15 5.06 6.89
CA LEU A 243 9.99 5.89 7.22
C LEU A 243 8.88 5.82 6.16
N ALA A 244 8.63 4.61 5.66
CA ALA A 244 7.60 4.30 4.67
C ALA A 244 7.77 4.99 3.30
N MET A 245 9.00 5.16 2.79
CA MET A 245 9.29 5.63 1.45
C MET A 245 10.21 4.69 0.67
N GLY A 246 9.76 4.22 -0.52
CA GLY A 246 10.57 3.38 -1.40
C GLY A 246 10.86 1.98 -0.84
N ASP A 247 11.95 1.39 -1.31
CA ASP A 247 12.39 0.03 -0.98
C ASP A 247 13.81 -0.03 -0.37
N VAL A 248 14.39 1.13 -0.05
CA VAL A 248 15.71 1.26 0.59
C VAL A 248 15.53 1.48 2.09
N TRP A 249 16.19 0.65 2.88
CA TRP A 249 16.21 0.67 4.34
C TRP A 249 17.65 0.57 4.86
N TYR A 250 17.88 0.70 6.16
CA TYR A 250 19.25 0.72 6.70
C TYR A 250 20.05 -0.56 6.43
N GLY A 251 19.42 -1.69 6.15
CA GLY A 251 20.10 -2.96 5.78
C GLY A 251 20.26 -3.17 4.28
N GLY A 252 19.88 -2.19 3.44
CA GLY A 252 20.03 -2.29 1.99
C GLY A 252 18.76 -2.01 1.20
N LYS A 253 18.56 -2.72 0.10
CA LYS A 253 17.44 -2.57 -0.80
C LYS A 253 16.69 -3.88 -0.95
N THR A 254 15.37 -3.84 -0.77
CA THR A 254 14.51 -5.00 -1.02
C THR A 254 14.28 -5.18 -2.52
N LEU A 255 14.46 -6.39 -3.02
CA LEU A 255 14.42 -6.73 -4.43
C LEU A 255 13.11 -7.42 -4.84
N SER A 256 12.75 -7.29 -6.13
CA SER A 256 11.60 -7.98 -6.70
C SER A 256 11.93 -9.45 -6.96
N PRO A 257 11.07 -10.41 -6.57
CA PRO A 257 11.29 -11.82 -6.84
C PRO A 257 11.24 -12.17 -8.34
N TRP A 258 10.66 -11.30 -9.17
CA TRP A 258 10.57 -11.49 -10.62
C TRP A 258 11.82 -11.04 -11.38
N ASN A 259 12.55 -10.11 -10.82
CA ASN A 259 13.81 -9.63 -11.37
C ASN A 259 14.65 -9.01 -10.24
N ILE A 260 15.65 -9.73 -9.78
CA ILE A 260 16.51 -9.32 -8.66
C ILE A 260 17.45 -8.12 -8.96
N GLU A 261 17.54 -7.69 -10.22
CA GLU A 261 18.21 -6.44 -10.57
C GLU A 261 17.34 -5.21 -10.30
N ARG A 262 16.06 -5.43 -9.97
CA ARG A 262 15.07 -4.39 -9.72
C ARG A 262 14.59 -4.43 -8.28
N GLY A 263 14.38 -3.25 -7.72
CA GLY A 263 13.75 -3.13 -6.41
C GLY A 263 12.30 -3.58 -6.41
N SER A 264 11.82 -4.03 -5.26
CA SER A 264 10.42 -4.44 -5.03
C SER A 264 9.42 -3.29 -5.16
N SER A 265 9.90 -2.04 -5.28
CA SER A 265 9.11 -0.87 -4.94
C SER A 265 8.69 -0.89 -3.46
N GLY A 266 7.92 0.11 -3.02
CA GLY A 266 7.59 0.22 -1.61
C GLY A 266 6.38 1.15 -1.35
N SER A 267 6.18 1.39 -0.10
CA SER A 267 7.05 1.11 1.06
C SER A 267 6.79 -0.24 1.74
N SER A 268 5.76 -1.03 1.42
CA SER A 268 5.57 -2.38 1.93
C SER A 268 6.45 -3.38 1.17
N ALA A 269 7.75 -3.08 1.10
CA ALA A 269 8.75 -3.72 0.25
C ALA A 269 8.90 -5.21 0.55
N GLY A 270 9.27 -5.55 1.78
CA GLY A 270 9.48 -6.93 2.21
C GLY A 270 8.19 -7.74 2.28
N SER A 271 7.07 -7.11 2.67
CA SER A 271 5.76 -7.76 2.66
C SER A 271 5.40 -8.27 1.26
N ALA A 272 5.56 -7.41 0.24
CA ALA A 272 5.25 -7.79 -1.13
C ALA A 272 6.29 -8.78 -1.71
N ALA A 273 7.58 -8.58 -1.43
CA ALA A 273 8.62 -9.47 -1.94
C ALA A 273 8.48 -10.90 -1.39
N ALA A 274 8.25 -11.05 -0.07
CA ALA A 274 8.11 -12.34 0.57
C ALA A 274 6.86 -13.10 0.09
N VAL A 275 5.70 -12.43 -0.05
CA VAL A 275 4.48 -13.06 -0.58
C VAL A 275 4.66 -13.43 -2.04
N GLY A 276 5.22 -12.54 -2.87
CA GLY A 276 5.48 -12.79 -4.29
C GLY A 276 6.49 -13.92 -4.56
N ALA A 277 7.39 -14.20 -3.60
CA ALA A 277 8.35 -15.30 -3.65
C ALA A 277 7.79 -16.64 -3.12
N GLY A 278 6.53 -16.68 -2.69
CA GLY A 278 5.93 -17.86 -2.04
C GLY A 278 6.51 -18.14 -0.66
N ALA A 279 7.14 -17.16 -0.01
CA ALA A 279 7.73 -17.31 1.32
C ALA A 279 6.77 -16.94 2.46
N LEU A 280 5.62 -16.39 2.15
CA LEU A 280 4.51 -16.13 3.07
C LEU A 280 3.16 -16.29 2.35
N PRO A 281 2.15 -16.89 3.01
CA PRO A 281 0.78 -16.91 2.47
C PRO A 281 0.21 -15.50 2.35
N PHE A 282 0.44 -14.67 3.35
CA PHE A 282 0.07 -13.25 3.36
C PHE A 282 1.00 -12.42 4.24
N ALA A 283 0.95 -11.13 4.04
CA ALA A 283 1.59 -10.15 4.91
C ALA A 283 0.72 -8.91 5.08
N ILE A 284 0.95 -8.16 6.16
CA ILE A 284 0.32 -6.86 6.36
C ILE A 284 1.26 -5.77 5.84
N GLY A 285 0.73 -4.94 4.97
CA GLY A 285 1.34 -3.73 4.47
C GLY A 285 0.64 -2.47 4.96
N SER A 286 1.17 -1.32 4.58
CA SER A 286 0.54 -0.01 4.80
C SER A 286 0.59 0.85 3.55
N GLU A 287 -0.39 1.73 3.40
CA GLU A 287 -0.39 2.71 2.32
C GLU A 287 -0.83 4.09 2.79
N THR A 288 0.01 5.07 2.49
CA THR A 288 -0.33 6.48 2.51
C THR A 288 -0.62 6.95 1.09
N LEU A 289 0.30 6.65 0.16
CA LEU A 289 0.19 6.96 -1.28
C LEU A 289 0.94 5.89 -2.10
N GLY A 290 0.26 4.81 -2.47
CA GLY A 290 0.79 3.75 -3.33
C GLY A 290 1.59 2.65 -2.63
N SER A 291 1.75 2.66 -1.31
CA SER A 291 2.67 1.77 -0.59
C SER A 291 2.18 0.33 -0.38
N ILE A 292 0.94 -0.01 -0.79
CA ILE A 292 0.44 -1.38 -1.00
C ILE A 292 0.38 -1.64 -2.52
N VAL A 293 -0.23 -0.71 -3.26
CA VAL A 293 -0.46 -0.85 -4.71
C VAL A 293 0.84 -1.05 -5.49
N SER A 294 1.83 -0.19 -5.26
CA SER A 294 3.08 -0.19 -6.03
C SER A 294 3.95 -1.44 -5.82
N PRO A 295 4.26 -1.85 -4.56
CA PRO A 295 5.03 -3.08 -4.34
C PRO A 295 4.24 -4.34 -4.73
N SER A 296 2.91 -4.38 -4.55
CA SER A 296 2.09 -5.50 -5.01
C SER A 296 2.14 -5.65 -6.53
N THR A 297 2.06 -4.54 -7.28
CA THR A 297 2.25 -4.53 -8.73
C THR A 297 3.61 -5.07 -9.12
N ARG A 298 4.68 -4.59 -8.46
CA ARG A 298 6.06 -4.94 -8.78
C ARG A 298 6.41 -6.39 -8.43
N CYS A 299 5.78 -6.95 -7.41
CA CYS A 299 6.01 -8.31 -6.93
C CYS A 299 4.95 -9.33 -7.38
N GLY A 300 3.93 -8.89 -8.16
CA GLY A 300 2.91 -9.78 -8.72
C GLY A 300 1.93 -10.33 -7.69
N ASN A 301 1.57 -9.53 -6.69
CA ASN A 301 0.66 -9.91 -5.62
C ASN A 301 -0.77 -9.43 -5.87
N SER A 302 -1.72 -10.14 -5.27
CA SER A 302 -3.08 -9.68 -5.03
C SER A 302 -3.13 -8.99 -3.67
N SER A 303 -3.67 -7.77 -3.59
CA SER A 303 -3.69 -7.05 -2.32
C SER A 303 -4.91 -6.14 -2.20
N LEU A 304 -5.23 -5.76 -0.96
CA LEU A 304 -6.30 -4.82 -0.66
C LEU A 304 -5.74 -3.65 0.17
N ARG A 305 -5.90 -2.44 -0.34
CA ARG A 305 -5.88 -1.23 0.45
C ARG A 305 -7.32 -0.95 0.88
N PRO A 306 -7.68 -1.16 2.16
CA PRO A 306 -9.04 -0.93 2.62
C PRO A 306 -9.42 0.56 2.62
N THR A 307 -10.69 0.84 2.82
CA THR A 307 -11.19 2.18 3.12
C THR A 307 -10.44 2.79 4.31
N PHE A 308 -10.13 4.08 4.24
CA PHE A 308 -9.57 4.80 5.39
C PHE A 308 -10.48 4.65 6.62
N GLY A 309 -9.89 4.30 7.75
CA GLY A 309 -10.62 4.03 8.98
C GLY A 309 -11.32 2.66 9.05
N ARG A 310 -11.03 1.73 8.11
CA ARG A 310 -11.53 0.35 8.15
C ARG A 310 -10.75 -0.54 9.11
N VAL A 311 -9.46 -0.32 9.22
CA VAL A 311 -8.52 -1.07 10.06
C VAL A 311 -7.83 -0.09 10.99
N SER A 312 -7.76 -0.43 12.29
CA SER A 312 -7.06 0.38 13.28
C SER A 312 -5.56 0.45 13.00
N ARG A 313 -5.01 1.66 13.08
CA ARG A 313 -3.58 1.96 12.92
C ARG A 313 -2.86 2.06 14.28
N HIS A 314 -3.56 1.81 15.38
CA HIS A 314 -2.94 1.88 16.71
C HIS A 314 -1.76 0.91 16.83
N GLY A 315 -0.63 1.41 17.29
CA GLY A 315 0.64 0.68 17.37
C GLY A 315 1.41 0.60 16.04
N ALA A 316 0.93 1.24 14.98
CA ALA A 316 1.70 1.44 13.74
C ALA A 316 2.30 2.85 13.70
N MET A 317 3.47 2.98 13.08
CA MET A 317 4.09 4.28 12.79
C MET A 317 3.15 5.15 11.95
N ALA A 318 2.88 6.36 12.40
CA ALA A 318 2.17 7.34 11.61
C ALA A 318 3.13 8.03 10.62
N LEU A 319 2.73 8.08 9.35
CA LEU A 319 3.32 8.94 8.34
C LEU A 319 2.38 10.11 8.02
N SER A 320 1.09 9.82 7.84
CA SER A 320 0.06 10.80 7.64
C SER A 320 -1.23 10.35 8.32
N TRP A 321 -1.63 11.03 9.38
CA TRP A 321 -2.83 10.65 10.15
C TRP A 321 -4.10 10.62 9.32
N SER A 322 -4.18 11.47 8.27
CA SER A 322 -5.37 11.56 7.44
C SER A 322 -5.33 10.68 6.18
N MET A 323 -4.21 9.94 5.94
CA MET A 323 -4.05 9.15 4.71
C MET A 323 -3.58 7.71 4.94
N ASP A 324 -3.02 7.36 6.11
CA ASP A 324 -2.49 6.01 6.36
C ASP A 324 -3.59 4.95 6.47
N LYS A 325 -3.34 3.80 5.86
CA LYS A 325 -4.18 2.61 5.90
C LYS A 325 -3.32 1.36 6.05
N LEU A 326 -3.78 0.38 6.81
CA LEU A 326 -3.20 -0.97 6.87
C LEU A 326 -4.04 -1.92 6.03
N GLY A 327 -3.40 -2.84 5.32
CA GLY A 327 -4.12 -3.80 4.51
C GLY A 327 -3.32 -5.04 4.15
N PRO A 328 -4.01 -6.13 3.72
CA PRO A 328 -3.40 -7.39 3.37
C PRO A 328 -2.75 -7.36 2.00
N ILE A 329 -1.58 -8.01 1.92
CA ILE A 329 -0.89 -8.40 0.69
C ILE A 329 -0.91 -9.92 0.66
N CYS A 330 -1.54 -10.50 -0.36
CA CYS A 330 -1.83 -11.92 -0.50
C CYS A 330 -1.48 -12.39 -1.91
N ARG A 331 -1.82 -13.64 -2.21
CA ARG A 331 -1.64 -14.20 -3.56
C ARG A 331 -2.95 -14.28 -4.33
N SER A 332 -4.09 -14.34 -3.64
CA SER A 332 -5.42 -14.26 -4.24
C SER A 332 -6.25 -13.14 -3.63
N LEU A 333 -7.26 -12.67 -4.37
CA LEU A 333 -8.17 -11.65 -3.87
C LEU A 333 -9.11 -12.22 -2.79
N GLN A 334 -9.45 -13.49 -2.87
CA GLN A 334 -10.24 -14.18 -1.83
C GLN A 334 -9.47 -14.22 -0.50
N ASP A 335 -8.15 -14.46 -0.52
CA ASP A 335 -7.33 -14.42 0.69
C ASP A 335 -7.38 -13.05 1.36
N THR A 336 -7.47 -11.95 0.57
CA THR A 336 -7.57 -10.61 1.13
C THR A 336 -8.86 -10.40 1.93
N ALA A 337 -9.96 -11.05 1.55
CA ALA A 337 -11.21 -11.00 2.29
C ALA A 337 -11.10 -11.63 3.67
N LEU A 338 -10.48 -12.82 3.74
CA LEU A 338 -10.30 -13.55 5.00
C LEU A 338 -9.40 -12.78 5.98
N VAL A 339 -8.33 -12.17 5.47
CA VAL A 339 -7.43 -11.36 6.29
C VAL A 339 -8.12 -10.06 6.72
N LEU A 340 -8.84 -9.36 5.81
CA LEU A 340 -9.58 -8.15 6.16
C LEU A 340 -10.61 -8.42 7.26
N ASP A 341 -11.34 -9.54 7.17
CA ASP A 341 -12.34 -9.89 8.18
C ASP A 341 -11.73 -10.02 9.57
N ALA A 342 -10.51 -10.56 9.67
CA ALA A 342 -9.81 -10.70 10.94
C ALA A 342 -9.30 -9.36 11.50
N ILE A 343 -8.86 -8.41 10.65
CA ILE A 343 -8.17 -7.18 11.11
C ILE A 343 -9.06 -5.95 11.18
N ARG A 344 -10.25 -5.96 10.58
CA ARG A 344 -11.18 -4.81 10.52
C ARG A 344 -11.76 -4.42 11.88
N GLY A 345 -12.32 -3.23 11.92
CA GLY A 345 -13.12 -2.71 13.04
C GLY A 345 -12.32 -1.98 14.09
N SER A 346 -13.04 -1.18 14.85
CA SER A 346 -12.50 -0.30 15.88
C SER A 346 -11.91 -1.08 17.05
N ASP A 347 -10.92 -0.48 17.68
CA ASP A 347 -10.34 -0.90 18.97
C ASP A 347 -10.56 0.15 20.08
N GLY A 348 -11.19 1.28 19.71
CA GLY A 348 -11.36 2.43 20.59
C GLY A 348 -10.08 3.25 20.82
N LEU A 349 -8.96 2.91 20.16
CA LEU A 349 -7.66 3.57 20.30
C LEU A 349 -7.31 4.40 19.06
N ASP A 350 -7.61 3.92 17.86
CA ASP A 350 -7.57 4.71 16.64
C ASP A 350 -8.95 5.38 16.43
N LEU A 351 -9.01 6.69 16.71
CA LEU A 351 -10.27 7.45 16.69
C LEU A 351 -10.88 7.60 15.30
N ASP A 352 -10.12 7.38 14.23
CA ASP A 352 -10.61 7.40 12.86
C ASP A 352 -11.19 6.03 12.44
N CYS A 353 -10.89 4.96 13.21
CA CYS A 353 -11.35 3.62 12.89
C CYS A 353 -12.80 3.42 13.37
N VAL A 354 -13.66 2.97 12.43
CA VAL A 354 -15.09 2.79 12.68
C VAL A 354 -15.54 1.37 12.39
N ASP A 355 -16.49 0.90 13.18
CA ASP A 355 -17.16 -0.37 12.93
C ASP A 355 -18.18 -0.23 11.80
N ARG A 356 -18.00 -1.02 10.75
CA ARG A 356 -18.90 -1.14 9.62
C ARG A 356 -19.09 -2.61 9.30
N PRO A 357 -20.28 -3.03 8.86
CA PRO A 357 -20.51 -4.40 8.42
C PRO A 357 -19.52 -4.82 7.35
N PHE A 358 -19.13 -6.07 7.39
CA PHE A 358 -18.36 -6.75 6.36
C PHE A 358 -18.57 -8.25 6.53
N GLU A 359 -18.83 -8.91 5.44
CA GLU A 359 -18.82 -10.37 5.34
C GLU A 359 -17.96 -10.71 4.14
N ALA A 360 -17.05 -11.67 4.31
CA ALA A 360 -16.24 -12.15 3.19
C ALA A 360 -17.19 -12.74 2.13
N PRO A 361 -17.14 -12.27 0.87
CA PRO A 361 -18.05 -12.74 -0.14
C PRO A 361 -17.67 -14.14 -0.61
N GLY A 362 -18.65 -14.95 -0.93
CA GLY A 362 -18.50 -16.17 -1.70
C GLY A 362 -18.41 -15.89 -3.20
N SER A 363 -18.21 -16.97 -3.94
CA SER A 363 -18.19 -16.93 -5.40
C SER A 363 -19.52 -16.43 -5.96
N THR A 364 -19.46 -15.41 -6.82
CA THR A 364 -20.66 -14.82 -7.41
C THR A 364 -20.44 -14.46 -8.88
N SER A 365 -21.55 -14.34 -9.62
CA SER A 365 -21.54 -13.77 -10.97
C SER A 365 -21.57 -12.24 -10.86
N ILE A 366 -20.88 -11.58 -11.79
CA ILE A 366 -20.92 -10.12 -11.97
C ILE A 366 -21.70 -9.72 -13.22
N GLU A 367 -22.50 -10.63 -13.78
CA GLU A 367 -23.37 -10.34 -14.92
C GLU A 367 -24.30 -9.17 -14.63
N GLY A 368 -24.30 -8.17 -15.50
CA GLY A 368 -25.08 -6.95 -15.36
C GLY A 368 -24.53 -5.92 -14.36
N TRP A 369 -23.42 -6.21 -13.66
CA TRP A 369 -22.79 -5.22 -12.78
C TRP A 369 -22.07 -4.16 -13.61
N LYS A 370 -22.13 -2.93 -13.16
CA LYS A 370 -21.60 -1.76 -13.86
C LYS A 370 -20.17 -1.45 -13.41
N ILE A 371 -19.24 -1.63 -14.33
CA ILE A 371 -17.82 -1.40 -14.05
C ILE A 371 -17.35 -0.17 -14.81
N GLY A 372 -17.02 0.88 -14.05
CA GLY A 372 -16.49 2.12 -14.60
C GLY A 372 -15.07 1.98 -15.12
N TYR A 373 -14.71 2.73 -16.18
CA TYR A 373 -13.33 2.89 -16.64
C TYR A 373 -13.14 4.25 -17.29
N SER A 374 -11.90 4.77 -17.25
CA SER A 374 -11.55 5.99 -17.98
C SER A 374 -10.88 5.61 -19.30
N PRO A 375 -11.45 5.93 -20.48
CA PRO A 375 -10.83 5.64 -21.76
C PRO A 375 -9.39 6.18 -21.85
N GLU A 376 -9.17 7.42 -21.43
CA GLU A 376 -7.84 8.04 -21.44
C GLU A 376 -6.79 7.25 -20.66
N ALA A 377 -7.17 6.64 -19.53
CA ALA A 377 -6.25 5.84 -18.71
C ALA A 377 -5.80 4.56 -19.44
N PHE A 378 -6.70 3.93 -20.19
CA PHE A 378 -6.39 2.73 -20.97
C PHE A 378 -5.72 3.03 -22.30
N GLU A 379 -5.98 4.17 -22.94
CA GLU A 379 -5.24 4.64 -24.10
C GLU A 379 -3.75 4.86 -23.79
N ARG A 380 -3.46 5.45 -22.65
CA ARG A 380 -2.07 5.66 -22.17
C ARG A 380 -1.38 4.38 -21.70
N SER A 381 -2.13 3.32 -21.48
CA SER A 381 -1.68 2.02 -20.97
C SER A 381 -2.39 0.90 -21.71
N SER A 382 -2.31 0.91 -23.05
CA SER A 382 -3.04 0.01 -23.95
C SER A 382 -2.76 -1.48 -23.69
N GLU A 383 -1.63 -1.80 -23.08
CA GLU A 383 -1.26 -3.15 -22.65
C GLU A 383 -2.17 -3.74 -21.56
N HIS A 384 -3.05 -2.92 -20.96
CA HIS A 384 -4.07 -3.37 -20.01
C HIS A 384 -5.46 -3.58 -20.65
N GLY A 385 -5.57 -3.37 -21.98
CA GLY A 385 -6.86 -3.43 -22.68
C GLY A 385 -7.57 -4.79 -22.61
N SER A 386 -6.83 -5.89 -22.48
CA SER A 386 -7.40 -7.23 -22.33
C SER A 386 -8.32 -7.36 -21.09
N VAL A 387 -8.03 -6.62 -20.01
CA VAL A 387 -8.86 -6.64 -18.79
C VAL A 387 -10.28 -6.15 -19.08
N LEU A 388 -10.45 -5.14 -19.94
CA LEU A 388 -11.77 -4.65 -20.32
C LEU A 388 -12.58 -5.72 -21.08
N GLU A 389 -11.93 -6.45 -21.99
CA GLU A 389 -12.58 -7.55 -22.70
C GLU A 389 -12.89 -8.74 -21.80
N GLU A 390 -11.99 -9.07 -20.86
CA GLU A 390 -12.22 -10.11 -19.86
C GLU A 390 -13.41 -9.78 -18.97
N MET A 391 -13.58 -8.51 -18.54
CA MET A 391 -14.73 -8.05 -17.76
C MET A 391 -16.04 -8.15 -18.57
N LYS A 392 -16.04 -7.76 -19.85
CA LYS A 392 -17.20 -7.94 -20.74
C LYS A 392 -17.58 -9.42 -20.89
N ASN A 393 -16.60 -10.31 -21.04
CA ASN A 393 -16.84 -11.75 -21.16
C ASN A 393 -17.45 -12.36 -19.90
N LEU A 394 -17.26 -11.74 -18.74
CA LEU A 394 -17.92 -12.09 -17.47
C LEU A 394 -19.36 -11.54 -17.38
N GLY A 395 -19.81 -10.81 -18.40
CA GLY A 395 -21.16 -10.22 -18.45
C GLY A 395 -21.26 -8.86 -17.76
N ALA A 396 -20.15 -8.25 -17.34
CA ALA A 396 -20.17 -6.92 -16.76
C ALA A 396 -20.49 -5.84 -17.82
N GLU A 397 -21.27 -4.83 -17.42
CA GLU A 397 -21.56 -3.64 -18.21
C GLU A 397 -20.42 -2.62 -17.99
N LEU A 398 -19.62 -2.36 -19.05
CA LEU A 398 -18.57 -1.34 -18.97
C LEU A 398 -19.16 0.05 -19.17
N VAL A 399 -18.87 0.95 -18.24
CA VAL A 399 -19.37 2.33 -18.23
C VAL A 399 -18.19 3.29 -18.28
N GLU A 400 -18.17 4.18 -19.25
CA GLU A 400 -17.18 5.25 -19.29
C GLU A 400 -17.41 6.24 -18.16
N ILE A 401 -16.36 6.51 -17.37
CA ILE A 401 -16.39 7.50 -16.31
C ILE A 401 -15.29 8.53 -16.49
N GLU A 402 -15.53 9.72 -15.99
CA GLU A 402 -14.55 10.78 -15.89
C GLU A 402 -14.21 11.02 -14.41
N LEU A 403 -12.93 10.86 -14.07
CA LEU A 403 -12.44 11.19 -12.73
C LEU A 403 -12.38 12.72 -12.56
N PRO A 404 -12.73 13.25 -11.37
CA PRO A 404 -12.74 14.69 -11.11
C PRO A 404 -11.38 15.33 -11.41
N ASP A 405 -11.39 16.47 -12.10
CA ASP A 405 -10.18 17.21 -12.39
C ASP A 405 -9.79 18.13 -11.23
N TYR A 406 -8.77 17.69 -10.48
CA TYR A 406 -8.22 18.41 -9.31
C TYR A 406 -6.69 18.44 -9.39
N PRO A 407 -6.05 19.44 -8.77
CA PRO A 407 -4.59 19.50 -8.67
C PRO A 407 -4.09 18.47 -7.63
N VAL A 408 -4.18 17.17 -7.98
CA VAL A 408 -3.91 16.05 -7.07
C VAL A 408 -2.50 16.12 -6.49
N TRP A 409 -1.50 16.42 -7.32
CA TRP A 409 -0.12 16.53 -6.86
C TRP A 409 0.09 17.72 -5.90
N PRO A 410 -0.33 18.95 -6.22
CA PRO A 410 -0.28 20.05 -5.25
C PRO A 410 -1.00 19.76 -3.93
N MET A 411 -2.09 18.97 -3.95
CA MET A 411 -2.79 18.57 -2.72
C MET A 411 -1.96 17.64 -1.82
N MET A 412 -0.86 17.04 -2.31
CA MET A 412 0.06 16.23 -1.48
C MET A 412 0.79 17.06 -0.41
N VAL A 413 0.64 18.39 -0.38
CA VAL A 413 1.05 19.19 0.79
C VAL A 413 0.42 18.68 2.09
N ILE A 414 -0.71 17.96 2.02
CA ILE A 414 -1.33 17.27 3.16
C ILE A 414 -0.37 16.20 3.69
N LEU A 415 0.07 15.29 2.81
CA LEU A 415 1.03 14.24 3.16
C LEU A 415 2.33 14.84 3.70
N PHE A 416 2.91 15.81 3.00
CA PHE A 416 4.21 16.37 3.37
C PHE A 416 4.18 17.15 4.69
N ALA A 417 3.11 17.89 4.95
CA ALA A 417 2.97 18.59 6.22
C ALA A 417 2.78 17.61 7.40
N GLU A 418 1.95 16.59 7.21
CA GLU A 418 1.70 15.59 8.24
C GLU A 418 2.94 14.74 8.51
N SER A 419 3.67 14.29 7.48
CA SER A 419 4.91 13.51 7.65
C SER A 419 6.02 14.32 8.31
N ALA A 420 6.19 15.58 7.95
CA ALA A 420 7.17 16.44 8.61
C ALA A 420 6.81 16.72 10.07
N CYS A 421 5.53 16.74 10.41
CA CYS A 421 5.08 16.83 11.79
C CYS A 421 5.33 15.52 12.55
N ALA A 422 5.05 14.36 11.92
CA ALA A 422 5.26 13.04 12.53
C ALA A 422 6.73 12.77 12.88
N PHE A 423 7.66 13.33 12.08
CA PHE A 423 9.11 13.17 12.26
C PHE A 423 9.84 14.48 12.55
N ASP A 424 9.15 15.42 13.20
CA ASP A 424 9.67 16.74 13.53
C ASP A 424 10.99 16.70 14.30
N GLU A 425 11.11 15.75 15.21
CA GLU A 425 12.30 15.57 16.05
C GLU A 425 13.54 15.24 15.22
N LEU A 426 13.43 14.38 14.19
CA LEU A 426 14.55 14.04 13.32
C LEU A 426 15.17 15.29 12.70
N THR A 427 14.32 16.19 12.16
CA THR A 427 14.80 17.43 11.53
C THR A 427 15.38 18.43 12.54
N ARG A 428 14.85 18.47 13.77
CA ARG A 428 15.30 19.42 14.81
C ARG A 428 16.58 19.01 15.51
N THR A 429 16.90 17.72 15.47
CA THR A 429 18.07 17.14 16.14
C THR A 429 19.16 16.71 15.16
N ASP A 430 18.98 16.96 13.88
CA ASP A 430 19.83 16.51 12.77
C ASP A 430 19.96 14.97 12.67
N ALA A 431 19.09 14.23 13.35
CA ALA A 431 19.07 12.75 13.27
C ALA A 431 18.59 12.24 11.90
N ASP A 432 18.00 13.09 11.07
CA ASP A 432 17.68 12.79 9.68
C ASP A 432 18.95 12.63 8.80
N ASP A 433 20.11 13.09 9.23
CA ASP A 433 21.41 12.85 8.58
C ASP A 433 21.84 11.36 8.64
N GLU A 434 21.29 10.57 9.57
CA GLU A 434 21.52 9.13 9.66
C GLU A 434 20.68 8.31 8.66
N LEU A 435 19.71 8.90 7.98
CA LEU A 435 18.93 8.20 6.97
C LEU A 435 19.81 7.85 5.76
N VAL A 436 19.62 6.64 5.21
CA VAL A 436 20.45 6.13 4.11
C VAL A 436 20.31 6.99 2.84
N GLU A 437 19.12 7.46 2.54
CA GLU A 437 18.88 8.33 1.38
C GLU A 437 18.87 9.80 1.80
N GLN A 438 19.78 10.58 1.19
CA GLN A 438 20.00 12.01 1.47
C GLN A 438 19.73 12.93 0.26
N GLY A 439 19.27 12.36 -0.86
CA GLY A 439 19.04 13.12 -2.09
C GLY A 439 17.90 14.14 -2.00
N PRO A 440 17.74 15.00 -3.02
CA PRO A 440 16.72 16.05 -3.04
C PRO A 440 15.28 15.55 -2.89
N GLN A 441 15.03 14.28 -3.20
CA GLN A 441 13.70 13.66 -3.11
C GLN A 441 13.56 12.74 -1.89
N ALA A 442 14.60 12.65 -1.05
CA ALA A 442 14.58 11.86 0.17
C ALA A 442 13.86 12.59 1.32
N TRP A 443 13.51 11.85 2.37
CA TRP A 443 12.80 12.39 3.53
C TRP A 443 13.49 13.57 4.19
N PRO A 444 14.82 13.61 4.41
CA PRO A 444 15.46 14.76 5.04
C PRO A 444 15.09 16.08 4.35
N ASN A 445 15.25 16.12 3.03
CA ASN A 445 14.92 17.32 2.27
C ASN A 445 13.40 17.58 2.19
N SER A 446 12.59 16.52 2.12
CA SER A 446 11.12 16.63 2.10
C SER A 446 10.59 17.23 3.41
N PHE A 447 11.13 16.80 4.57
CA PHE A 447 10.74 17.35 5.88
C PHE A 447 11.17 18.82 6.03
N ARG A 448 12.38 19.16 5.57
CA ARG A 448 12.85 20.57 5.53
C ARG A 448 11.95 21.44 4.64
N ALA A 449 11.64 20.95 3.43
CA ALA A 449 10.75 21.66 2.50
C ALA A 449 9.33 21.85 3.04
N ALA A 450 8.82 20.87 3.77
CA ALA A 450 7.48 20.94 4.36
C ALA A 450 7.36 22.05 5.43
N ARG A 451 8.48 22.48 6.05
CA ARG A 451 8.51 23.62 6.96
C ARG A 451 8.09 24.94 6.29
N LEU A 452 8.15 25.00 4.99
CA LEU A 452 7.78 26.16 4.20
C LEU A 452 6.30 26.13 3.75
N ILE A 453 5.53 25.10 4.13
CA ILE A 453 4.10 25.03 3.81
C ILE A 453 3.32 25.94 4.78
N PRO A 454 2.71 27.04 4.32
CA PRO A 454 1.88 27.85 5.18
C PRO A 454 0.64 27.07 5.64
N ALA A 455 0.24 27.23 6.89
CA ALA A 455 -0.96 26.57 7.43
C ALA A 455 -2.22 26.87 6.59
N VAL A 456 -2.31 28.05 5.99
CA VAL A 456 -3.43 28.45 5.11
C VAL A 456 -3.51 27.54 3.89
N GLU A 457 -2.37 27.15 3.30
CA GLU A 457 -2.34 26.28 2.12
C GLU A 457 -2.65 24.83 2.48
N TYR A 458 -2.21 24.36 3.64
CA TYR A 458 -2.62 23.06 4.17
C TYR A 458 -4.15 22.99 4.37
N ILE A 459 -4.73 24.00 5.03
CA ILE A 459 -6.19 24.07 5.24
C ILE A 459 -6.92 24.18 3.90
N ARG A 460 -6.39 24.94 2.95
CA ARG A 460 -6.95 25.05 1.60
C ARG A 460 -6.95 23.69 0.88
N ALA A 461 -5.85 22.95 0.95
CA ALA A 461 -5.77 21.60 0.39
C ALA A 461 -6.80 20.65 1.03
N GLN A 462 -7.00 20.72 2.35
CA GLN A 462 -8.05 19.95 3.04
C GLN A 462 -9.46 20.33 2.57
N ARG A 463 -9.73 21.60 2.32
CA ARG A 463 -11.02 22.05 1.76
C ARG A 463 -11.22 21.56 0.33
N LEU A 464 -10.18 21.59 -0.51
CA LEU A 464 -10.20 20.97 -1.85
C LEU A 464 -10.45 19.47 -1.76
N ARG A 465 -9.84 18.80 -0.77
CA ARG A 465 -10.09 17.38 -0.50
C ARG A 465 -11.56 17.07 -0.22
N THR A 466 -12.26 17.93 0.53
CA THR A 466 -13.71 17.78 0.76
C THR A 466 -14.51 17.87 -0.54
N LEU A 467 -14.16 18.79 -1.44
CA LEU A 467 -14.80 18.89 -2.75
C LEU A 467 -14.47 17.67 -3.61
N LEU A 468 -13.21 17.25 -3.64
CA LEU A 468 -12.77 16.05 -4.35
C LEU A 468 -13.53 14.80 -3.90
N MET A 469 -13.75 14.62 -2.58
CA MET A 469 -14.57 13.50 -2.06
C MET A 469 -15.99 13.51 -2.61
N ARG A 470 -16.65 14.68 -2.61
CA ARG A 470 -18.02 14.85 -3.13
C ARG A 470 -18.10 14.59 -4.63
N ASP A 471 -17.12 15.08 -5.38
CA ASP A 471 -17.11 14.94 -6.84
C ASP A 471 -16.76 13.51 -7.24
N THR A 472 -15.84 12.85 -6.54
CA THR A 472 -15.55 11.42 -6.74
C THR A 472 -16.78 10.56 -6.46
N ALA A 473 -17.51 10.82 -5.37
CA ALA A 473 -18.74 10.11 -5.06
C ALA A 473 -19.80 10.28 -6.18
N ARG A 474 -19.89 11.49 -6.78
CA ARG A 474 -20.79 11.73 -7.93
C ARG A 474 -20.33 11.00 -9.18
N SER A 475 -19.05 11.06 -9.52
CA SER A 475 -18.50 10.35 -10.69
C SER A 475 -18.70 8.85 -10.61
N LEU A 476 -18.72 8.28 -9.41
CA LEU A 476 -18.88 6.84 -9.19
C LEU A 476 -20.32 6.40 -8.90
N SER A 477 -21.28 7.32 -8.79
CA SER A 477 -22.66 7.00 -8.35
C SER A 477 -23.42 6.06 -9.29
N GLY A 478 -22.95 5.90 -10.53
CA GLY A 478 -23.60 5.06 -11.55
C GLY A 478 -22.93 3.70 -11.77
N VAL A 479 -21.91 3.35 -11.00
CA VAL A 479 -21.12 2.13 -11.17
C VAL A 479 -20.92 1.41 -9.84
N ASP A 480 -20.75 0.08 -9.88
CA ASP A 480 -20.49 -0.75 -8.70
C ASP A 480 -19.03 -0.64 -8.25
N ALA A 481 -18.13 -0.49 -9.19
CA ALA A 481 -16.71 -0.20 -9.00
C ALA A 481 -16.14 0.40 -10.28
N TYR A 482 -14.90 0.88 -10.25
CA TYR A 482 -14.18 1.18 -11.49
C TYR A 482 -12.81 0.51 -11.51
N ILE A 483 -12.26 0.36 -12.72
CA ILE A 483 -10.93 -0.23 -12.95
C ILE A 483 -9.98 0.78 -13.58
N ALA A 484 -8.70 0.69 -13.18
CA ALA A 484 -7.63 1.52 -13.72
C ALA A 484 -6.31 0.76 -13.74
N PRO A 485 -5.42 0.98 -14.74
CA PRO A 485 -4.04 0.51 -14.67
C PRO A 485 -3.38 0.94 -13.35
N ALA A 486 -2.68 0.02 -12.67
CA ALA A 486 -2.12 0.29 -11.34
C ALA A 486 -1.08 1.44 -11.33
N GLY A 487 -0.49 1.76 -12.50
CA GLY A 487 0.41 2.90 -12.70
C GLY A 487 -0.30 4.25 -12.87
N ASN A 488 -1.63 4.30 -12.92
CA ASN A 488 -2.37 5.55 -13.11
C ASN A 488 -2.33 6.41 -11.83
N PHE A 489 -1.41 7.37 -11.81
CA PHE A 489 -1.20 8.24 -10.65
C PHE A 489 -2.43 9.09 -10.30
N ARG A 490 -3.23 9.53 -11.30
CA ARG A 490 -4.44 10.33 -11.05
C ARG A 490 -5.45 9.51 -10.23
N SER A 491 -5.73 8.28 -10.65
CA SER A 491 -6.59 7.34 -9.90
C SER A 491 -6.02 7.06 -8.51
N LEU A 492 -4.74 6.71 -8.42
CA LEU A 492 -4.06 6.42 -7.16
C LEU A 492 -4.11 7.61 -6.19
N GLY A 493 -3.79 8.81 -6.66
CA GLY A 493 -3.77 10.02 -5.85
C GLY A 493 -5.16 10.42 -5.37
N ILE A 494 -6.17 10.42 -6.27
CA ILE A 494 -7.57 10.69 -5.91
C ILE A 494 -8.03 9.74 -4.81
N THR A 495 -7.85 8.43 -5.02
CA THR A 495 -8.40 7.41 -4.10
C THR A 495 -7.69 7.37 -2.76
N ASN A 496 -6.41 7.76 -2.68
CA ASN A 496 -5.71 7.95 -1.42
C ASN A 496 -6.16 9.22 -0.68
N LEU A 497 -6.38 10.33 -1.39
CA LEU A 497 -6.93 11.56 -0.81
C LEU A 497 -8.38 11.39 -0.33
N THR A 498 -9.18 10.60 -1.02
CA THR A 498 -10.61 10.41 -0.71
C THR A 498 -10.89 9.20 0.17
N GLY A 499 -9.88 8.37 0.44
CA GLY A 499 -9.99 7.22 1.33
C GLY A 499 -10.71 6.00 0.73
N HIS A 500 -10.91 5.91 -0.60
CA HIS A 500 -11.57 4.77 -1.24
C HIS A 500 -10.73 3.49 -1.15
N PRO A 501 -11.36 2.31 -1.03
CA PRO A 501 -10.67 1.03 -1.08
C PRO A 501 -10.17 0.73 -2.50
N SER A 502 -9.08 -0.01 -2.60
CA SER A 502 -8.51 -0.46 -3.88
C SER A 502 -7.97 -1.87 -3.76
N LEU A 503 -8.41 -2.76 -4.66
CA LEU A 503 -7.77 -4.05 -4.89
C LEU A 503 -6.71 -3.92 -5.97
N VAL A 504 -5.65 -4.70 -5.84
CA VAL A 504 -4.61 -4.88 -6.87
C VAL A 504 -4.60 -6.33 -7.30
N ALA A 505 -4.58 -6.58 -8.59
CA ALA A 505 -4.43 -7.91 -9.14
C ALA A 505 -3.44 -7.91 -10.31
N PRO A 506 -2.53 -8.91 -10.39
CA PRO A 506 -1.67 -9.07 -11.54
C PRO A 506 -2.50 -9.36 -12.79
N CYS A 507 -2.20 -8.69 -13.91
CA CYS A 507 -2.93 -8.80 -15.18
C CYS A 507 -2.02 -9.04 -16.39
N GLY A 508 -0.81 -9.53 -16.17
CA GLY A 508 0.15 -9.84 -17.22
C GLY A 508 1.57 -9.50 -16.85
N PHE A 509 2.44 -9.53 -17.85
CA PHE A 509 3.88 -9.25 -17.71
C PHE A 509 4.35 -8.30 -18.80
N GLY A 510 5.33 -7.46 -18.47
CA GLY A 510 6.05 -6.64 -19.43
C GLY A 510 7.17 -7.42 -20.14
N ASP A 511 7.80 -6.81 -21.16
CA ASP A 511 8.89 -7.41 -21.93
C ASP A 511 10.11 -7.78 -21.06
N ASN A 512 10.28 -7.10 -19.94
CA ASN A 512 11.33 -7.36 -18.93
C ASN A 512 10.92 -8.40 -17.88
N ARG A 513 9.85 -9.17 -18.11
CA ARG A 513 9.24 -10.16 -17.19
C ARG A 513 8.71 -9.57 -15.87
N MET A 514 8.66 -8.27 -15.73
CA MET A 514 8.05 -7.66 -14.53
C MET A 514 6.53 -7.74 -14.62
N PRO A 515 5.85 -8.06 -13.51
CA PRO A 515 4.40 -8.09 -13.48
C PRO A 515 3.78 -6.72 -13.80
N ARG A 516 2.63 -6.75 -14.44
CA ARG A 516 1.68 -5.64 -14.57
C ARG A 516 0.48 -5.91 -13.69
N ALA A 517 -0.17 -4.88 -13.22
CA ALA A 517 -1.38 -5.03 -12.42
C ALA A 517 -2.46 -4.03 -12.83
N ILE A 518 -3.68 -4.46 -12.59
CA ILE A 518 -4.89 -3.65 -12.61
C ILE A 518 -5.33 -3.33 -11.19
N THR A 519 -5.95 -2.18 -10.97
CA THR A 519 -6.63 -1.84 -9.74
C THR A 519 -8.14 -1.83 -9.94
N PHE A 520 -8.85 -2.40 -8.99
CA PHE A 520 -10.30 -2.27 -8.83
C PHE A 520 -10.54 -1.31 -7.67
N ILE A 521 -11.34 -0.29 -7.88
CA ILE A 521 -11.62 0.75 -6.89
C ILE A 521 -13.11 0.74 -6.57
N GLY A 522 -13.44 0.54 -5.30
CA GLY A 522 -14.82 0.46 -4.82
C GLY A 522 -15.30 1.71 -4.09
N HIS A 523 -16.57 1.69 -3.70
CA HIS A 523 -17.12 2.69 -2.80
C HIS A 523 -16.55 2.51 -1.38
N PRO A 524 -16.47 3.59 -0.58
CA PRO A 524 -16.01 3.48 0.79
C PRO A 524 -16.85 2.47 1.61
N TYR A 525 -16.15 1.57 2.30
CA TYR A 525 -16.72 0.49 3.12
C TYR A 525 -17.48 -0.61 2.35
N ASP A 526 -17.38 -0.67 1.03
CA ASP A 526 -17.95 -1.71 0.18
C ASP A 526 -16.88 -2.69 -0.34
N GLU A 527 -15.93 -3.03 0.52
CA GLU A 527 -14.85 -3.96 0.16
C GLU A 527 -15.37 -5.34 -0.24
N ALA A 528 -16.50 -5.79 0.32
CA ALA A 528 -17.07 -7.09 -0.03
C ALA A 528 -17.46 -7.15 -1.51
N ARG A 529 -18.20 -6.14 -2.01
CA ARG A 529 -18.54 -6.03 -3.43
C ARG A 529 -17.31 -5.91 -4.30
N LEU A 530 -16.35 -5.10 -3.88
CA LEU A 530 -15.11 -4.91 -4.61
C LEU A 530 -14.32 -6.22 -4.75
N ILE A 531 -14.23 -7.01 -3.68
CA ILE A 531 -13.58 -8.32 -3.69
C ILE A 531 -14.34 -9.30 -4.59
N ALA A 532 -15.68 -9.31 -4.52
CA ALA A 532 -16.50 -10.16 -5.38
C ALA A 532 -16.26 -9.91 -6.87
N ILE A 533 -16.15 -8.62 -7.28
CA ILE A 533 -15.82 -8.23 -8.66
C ILE A 533 -14.43 -8.73 -9.06
N GLY A 534 -13.43 -8.44 -8.24
CA GLY A 534 -12.06 -8.82 -8.51
C GLY A 534 -11.87 -10.34 -8.53
N ASP A 535 -12.51 -11.07 -7.61
CA ASP A 535 -12.44 -12.53 -7.52
C ASP A 535 -13.11 -13.20 -8.74
N ALA A 536 -14.27 -12.70 -9.18
CA ALA A 536 -14.91 -13.19 -10.40
C ALA A 536 -13.99 -13.09 -11.62
N TRP A 537 -13.25 -11.99 -11.75
CA TRP A 537 -12.24 -11.83 -12.80
C TRP A 537 -11.01 -12.73 -12.57
N GLN A 538 -10.51 -12.83 -11.33
CA GLN A 538 -9.32 -13.62 -11.02
C GLN A 538 -9.53 -15.13 -11.25
N ARG A 539 -10.76 -15.63 -11.11
CA ARG A 539 -11.10 -17.05 -11.37
C ARG A 539 -11.05 -17.43 -12.85
N VAL A 540 -11.21 -16.49 -13.77
CA VAL A 540 -11.13 -16.76 -15.23
C VAL A 540 -9.76 -16.44 -15.80
N THR A 541 -8.82 -16.00 -14.96
CA THR A 541 -7.44 -15.69 -15.34
C THR A 541 -6.45 -16.51 -14.50
N ASP A 542 -5.19 -16.60 -14.93
CA ASP A 542 -4.14 -17.37 -14.24
C ASP A 542 -2.93 -16.52 -13.82
N TYR A 543 -3.01 -15.19 -13.99
CA TYR A 543 -1.87 -14.30 -13.73
C TYR A 543 -1.35 -14.40 -12.30
N HIS A 544 -2.23 -14.52 -11.30
CA HIS A 544 -1.88 -14.67 -9.88
C HIS A 544 -1.27 -16.04 -9.53
N GLN A 545 -1.40 -17.03 -10.42
CA GLN A 545 -0.84 -18.38 -10.23
C GLN A 545 0.59 -18.49 -10.77
N LYS A 546 1.06 -17.50 -11.54
CA LYS A 546 2.43 -17.49 -12.05
C LYS A 546 3.43 -17.34 -10.91
N ARG A 547 4.58 -17.96 -11.06
CA ARG A 547 5.63 -18.05 -10.04
C ARG A 547 6.93 -17.47 -10.56
N PRO A 548 7.66 -16.67 -9.76
CA PRO A 548 9.00 -16.22 -10.13
C PRO A 548 9.99 -17.40 -10.07
N SER A 549 11.05 -17.33 -10.88
CA SER A 549 12.11 -18.35 -10.91
C SER A 549 13.29 -17.86 -10.07
N LEU A 550 13.34 -18.27 -8.80
CA LEU A 550 14.41 -17.92 -7.85
C LEU A 550 15.43 -19.05 -7.63
N GLU A 551 15.15 -20.28 -8.10
CA GLU A 551 15.92 -21.50 -7.81
C GLU A 551 17.40 -21.37 -8.23
N ALA A 552 17.67 -20.74 -9.38
CA ALA A 552 19.02 -20.52 -9.87
C ALA A 552 19.87 -19.58 -8.98
N TYR A 553 19.21 -18.66 -8.27
CA TYR A 553 19.86 -17.73 -7.34
C TYR A 553 20.06 -18.37 -5.98
N ILE A 554 19.07 -19.12 -5.47
CA ILE A 554 19.16 -19.87 -4.21
C ILE A 554 20.34 -20.86 -4.24
N GLN A 555 20.54 -21.57 -5.36
CA GLN A 555 21.65 -22.52 -5.51
C GLN A 555 23.04 -21.85 -5.52
N LYS A 556 23.14 -20.57 -5.86
CA LYS A 556 24.42 -19.82 -5.84
C LYS A 556 24.78 -19.34 -4.44
N GLU A 557 23.82 -18.90 -3.66
CA GLU A 557 24.04 -18.41 -2.29
C GLU A 557 24.31 -19.56 -1.29
N GLY A 558 23.82 -20.77 -1.58
CA GLY A 558 24.04 -21.97 -0.76
C GLY A 558 25.43 -22.64 -0.95
N ARG A 559 26.31 -22.06 -1.80
CA ARG A 559 27.71 -22.49 -2.01
C ARG A 559 28.69 -21.48 -1.42
#